data_22083750747247e2b0b9382726aa03d5
#
_entry.id   22083750747247e2b0b9382726aa03d5
#
_cell.length_a   1.000
_cell.length_b   1.000
_cell.length_c   1.000
_cell.angle_alpha   90.00
_cell.angle_beta   90.00
_cell.angle_gamma   90.00
#
_symmetry.space_group_name_H-M   'P 1'
#
loop_
_entity.id
_entity.type
_entity.pdbx_description
1 polymer ?
#
loop_
_entity_poly.entity_id
_entity_poly.type
_entity_poly.pdbx_seq_one_letter_code
_entity_poly.pdbx_strand_id
1 'polypeptide(L)'
;MGLSVERRNVSVKYGDFLALKNINLYVEAGEGLVILGPSGSGKSTLLRAVAGLTPVARGRVYIGGKDVTNLPPDKRRISMLFQDLALFPHLNVFENVAFGLRLKRLPEEEVRRQVMWALELVRLEPQQFMERRIYQLSGGQQQRVALARALVVQPEVLLLDEPFSHIDLDIKNQLLEELKILHNKLGFTLIYVTHDRFEAVEVGDRVSLMRAGEIVQVGKPVDLYKRPRNRFVAEFFGEANIIPASLLGGTRKGYAVVRPEDVVIGNSPTYKFKGQVIDITFLWHYLKVEIQSNGHIFKAYVDLETPIAVGDVVEFGFDAKDVYFVEE
;
A
#
# COMPACT_ATOMS: atom_id res chain seq x y z
N MET A 1 -13.20 18.80 0.14
CA MET A 1 -12.57 18.34 -1.11
C MET A 1 -11.06 18.23 -0.89
N GLY A 2 -10.45 17.17 -1.37
CA GLY A 2 -9.02 16.96 -1.24
C GLY A 2 -8.18 18.00 -1.98
N LEU A 3 -6.91 18.12 -1.60
CA LEU A 3 -5.91 18.92 -2.31
C LEU A 3 -4.88 18.03 -2.98
N SER A 4 -4.40 18.40 -4.17
CA SER A 4 -3.29 17.71 -4.81
C SER A 4 -2.00 17.82 -3.99
N VAL A 5 -1.16 16.78 -4.07
CA VAL A 5 0.16 16.75 -3.43
C VAL A 5 1.23 16.48 -4.49
N GLU A 6 2.17 17.40 -4.63
CA GLU A 6 3.25 17.26 -5.61
C GLU A 6 4.62 17.34 -4.94
N ARG A 7 5.53 16.51 -5.40
CA ARG A 7 6.95 16.49 -5.02
C ARG A 7 7.80 16.62 -6.26
N ARG A 8 8.66 17.64 -6.27
CA ARG A 8 9.57 17.91 -7.38
C ARG A 8 11.00 17.75 -6.91
N ASN A 9 11.69 16.72 -7.39
CA ASN A 9 13.09 16.42 -7.12
C ASN A 9 13.42 16.35 -5.62
N VAL A 10 12.50 15.81 -4.80
CA VAL A 10 12.65 15.77 -3.35
C VAL A 10 13.71 14.77 -2.94
N SER A 11 14.70 15.25 -2.19
CA SER A 11 15.72 14.42 -1.54
C SER A 11 15.76 14.72 -0.04
N VAL A 12 15.96 13.68 0.77
CA VAL A 12 16.08 13.78 2.23
C VAL A 12 17.36 13.10 2.67
N LYS A 13 18.09 13.76 3.58
CA LYS A 13 19.36 13.31 4.12
C LYS A 13 19.32 13.21 5.64
N TYR A 14 19.91 12.15 6.19
CA TYR A 14 20.17 11.99 7.62
C TYR A 14 21.69 11.82 7.79
N GLY A 15 22.37 12.88 8.25
CA GLY A 15 23.82 12.90 8.19
C GLY A 15 24.30 12.73 6.74
N ASP A 16 25.13 11.72 6.49
CA ASP A 16 25.61 11.39 5.15
C ASP A 16 24.69 10.42 4.38
N PHE A 17 23.73 9.82 5.05
CA PHE A 17 22.81 8.87 4.44
C PHE A 17 21.70 9.56 3.65
N LEU A 18 21.60 9.28 2.35
CA LEU A 18 20.55 9.78 1.47
C LEU A 18 19.34 8.84 1.51
N ALA A 19 18.36 9.18 2.34
CA ALA A 19 17.17 8.37 2.56
C ALA A 19 16.16 8.45 1.41
N LEU A 20 16.06 9.62 0.76
CA LEU A 20 15.25 9.82 -0.45
C LEU A 20 16.09 10.45 -1.55
N LYS A 21 15.97 9.93 -2.76
CA LYS A 21 16.79 10.29 -3.91
C LYS A 21 15.93 10.80 -5.05
N ASN A 22 15.86 12.13 -5.20
CA ASN A 22 15.23 12.78 -6.33
C ASN A 22 13.80 12.33 -6.61
N ILE A 23 12.95 12.27 -5.57
CA ILE A 23 11.56 11.81 -5.68
C ILE A 23 10.73 12.82 -6.46
N ASN A 24 10.10 12.34 -7.52
CA ASN A 24 9.09 13.04 -8.31
C ASN A 24 7.79 12.25 -8.24
N LEU A 25 6.74 12.84 -7.66
CA LEU A 25 5.46 12.16 -7.49
C LEU A 25 4.34 13.18 -7.38
N TYR A 26 3.28 12.96 -8.15
CA TYR A 26 2.07 13.75 -8.15
C TYR A 26 0.88 12.89 -7.72
N VAL A 27 0.06 13.43 -6.83
CA VAL A 27 -1.18 12.85 -6.32
C VAL A 27 -2.29 13.82 -6.64
N GLU A 28 -3.31 13.36 -7.35
CA GLU A 28 -4.48 14.16 -7.69
C GLU A 28 -5.29 14.53 -6.43
N ALA A 29 -6.08 15.59 -6.53
CA ALA A 29 -7.02 15.95 -5.47
C ALA A 29 -8.09 14.87 -5.32
N GLY A 30 -8.24 14.31 -4.11
CA GLY A 30 -9.19 13.23 -3.83
C GLY A 30 -8.70 11.83 -4.23
N GLU A 31 -7.50 11.69 -4.74
CA GLU A 31 -6.89 10.39 -5.08
C GLU A 31 -6.41 9.66 -3.83
N GLY A 32 -6.57 8.32 -3.82
CA GLY A 32 -5.92 7.39 -2.90
C GLY A 32 -4.61 6.85 -3.49
N LEU A 33 -3.46 7.40 -3.08
CA LEU A 33 -2.16 6.88 -3.48
C LEU A 33 -1.55 6.02 -2.36
N VAL A 34 -1.19 4.78 -2.69
CA VAL A 34 -0.43 3.93 -1.78
C VAL A 34 1.06 3.97 -2.11
N ILE A 35 1.88 4.20 -1.09
CA ILE A 35 3.34 4.08 -1.17
C ILE A 35 3.71 2.71 -0.61
N LEU A 36 4.11 1.81 -1.49
CA LEU A 36 4.42 0.41 -1.21
C LEU A 36 5.94 0.17 -1.33
N GLY A 37 6.46 -0.79 -0.59
CA GLY A 37 7.86 -1.21 -0.74
C GLY A 37 8.39 -1.93 0.50
N PRO A 38 9.57 -2.56 0.41
CA PRO A 38 10.18 -3.26 1.54
C PRO A 38 10.52 -2.32 2.70
N SER A 39 10.75 -2.90 3.88
CA SER A 39 11.22 -2.13 5.04
C SER A 39 12.52 -1.39 4.71
N GLY A 40 12.65 -0.17 5.19
CA GLY A 40 13.83 0.67 4.90
C GLY A 40 13.88 1.30 3.50
N SER A 41 12.85 1.16 2.65
CA SER A 41 12.83 1.77 1.31
C SER A 41 12.62 3.30 1.30
N GLY A 42 12.33 3.93 2.45
CA GLY A 42 12.15 5.38 2.57
C GLY A 42 10.69 5.85 2.62
N LYS A 43 9.70 4.96 2.69
CA LYS A 43 8.25 5.27 2.67
C LYS A 43 7.84 6.26 3.76
N SER A 44 8.11 5.95 5.03
CA SER A 44 7.78 6.82 6.17
C SER A 44 8.55 8.14 6.12
N THR A 45 9.80 8.13 5.62
CA THR A 45 10.57 9.36 5.39
C THR A 45 9.88 10.25 4.37
N LEU A 46 9.36 9.65 3.28
CA LEU A 46 8.64 10.39 2.25
C LEU A 46 7.34 10.99 2.81
N LEU A 47 6.60 10.23 3.61
CA LEU A 47 5.38 10.71 4.26
C LEU A 47 5.69 11.86 5.23
N ARG A 48 6.73 11.71 6.07
CA ARG A 48 7.17 12.74 7.03
C ARG A 48 7.68 14.01 6.34
N ALA A 49 8.31 13.90 5.17
CA ALA A 49 8.72 15.06 4.37
C ALA A 49 7.49 15.83 3.85
N VAL A 50 6.43 15.15 3.40
CA VAL A 50 5.14 15.78 3.04
C VAL A 50 4.52 16.45 4.26
N ALA A 51 4.55 15.77 5.41
CA ALA A 51 4.02 16.30 6.66
C ALA A 51 4.79 17.52 7.22
N GLY A 52 6.02 17.76 6.75
CA GLY A 52 6.89 18.80 7.31
C GLY A 52 7.59 18.41 8.60
N LEU A 53 7.58 17.12 8.93
CA LEU A 53 8.24 16.54 10.11
C LEU A 53 9.72 16.20 9.85
N THR A 54 10.11 16.16 8.56
CA THR A 54 11.49 15.92 8.16
C THR A 54 11.88 16.98 7.14
N PRO A 55 13.01 17.66 7.33
CA PRO A 55 13.46 18.69 6.41
C PRO A 55 13.84 18.09 5.04
N VAL A 56 13.50 18.81 3.97
CA VAL A 56 13.87 18.48 2.60
C VAL A 56 15.24 19.06 2.31
N ALA A 57 16.21 18.21 1.96
CA ALA A 57 17.58 18.66 1.64
C ALA A 57 17.66 19.27 0.22
N ARG A 58 16.83 18.79 -0.71
CA ARG A 58 16.73 19.29 -2.08
C ARG A 58 15.33 19.06 -2.63
N GLY A 59 14.89 19.94 -3.52
CA GLY A 59 13.58 19.85 -4.16
C GLY A 59 12.49 20.61 -3.40
N ARG A 60 11.23 20.39 -3.78
CA ARG A 60 10.08 21.11 -3.22
C ARG A 60 8.85 20.20 -3.03
N VAL A 61 8.04 20.54 -2.04
CA VAL A 61 6.74 19.92 -1.76
C VAL A 61 5.65 20.95 -1.94
N TYR A 62 4.62 20.62 -2.71
CA TYR A 62 3.45 21.45 -2.94
C TYR A 62 2.19 20.74 -2.46
N ILE A 63 1.27 21.49 -1.85
CA ILE A 63 -0.07 21.03 -1.47
C ILE A 63 -1.08 22.03 -2.00
N GLY A 64 -2.02 21.57 -2.84
CA GLY A 64 -2.97 22.45 -3.52
C GLY A 64 -2.28 23.54 -4.35
N GLY A 65 -1.16 23.20 -4.99
CA GLY A 65 -0.36 24.13 -5.80
C GLY A 65 0.50 25.12 -5.01
N LYS A 66 0.41 25.17 -3.67
CA LYS A 66 1.22 26.05 -2.81
C LYS A 66 2.48 25.34 -2.36
N ASP A 67 3.62 26.05 -2.45
CA ASP A 67 4.90 25.57 -1.91
C ASP A 67 4.82 25.53 -0.37
N VAL A 68 4.91 24.33 0.20
CA VAL A 68 4.87 24.09 1.65
C VAL A 68 6.19 23.56 2.19
N THR A 69 7.25 23.54 1.38
CA THR A 69 8.53 22.89 1.70
C THR A 69 9.06 23.29 3.07
N ASN A 70 9.05 24.59 3.36
CA ASN A 70 9.59 25.15 4.61
C ASN A 70 8.50 25.47 5.66
N LEU A 71 7.24 25.13 5.37
CA LEU A 71 6.16 25.36 6.34
C LEU A 71 6.18 24.26 7.42
N PRO A 72 5.91 24.61 8.68
CA PRO A 72 5.74 23.64 9.75
C PRO A 72 4.45 22.82 9.53
N PRO A 73 4.31 21.64 10.18
CA PRO A 73 3.17 20.72 9.96
C PRO A 73 1.80 21.36 10.16
N ASP A 74 1.64 22.22 11.17
CA ASP A 74 0.39 22.90 11.52
C ASP A 74 -0.11 23.89 10.44
N LYS A 75 0.77 24.27 9.50
CA LYS A 75 0.45 25.17 8.38
C LYS A 75 0.18 24.44 7.06
N ARG A 76 0.23 23.11 7.01
CA ARG A 76 0.13 22.32 5.78
C ARG A 76 -1.27 21.81 5.43
N ARG A 77 -2.29 22.03 6.27
CA ARG A 77 -3.69 21.57 6.06
C ARG A 77 -3.80 20.05 5.87
N ILE A 78 -2.97 19.30 6.56
CA ILE A 78 -2.91 17.85 6.54
C ILE A 78 -3.27 17.28 7.91
N SER A 79 -3.63 16.00 7.93
CA SER A 79 -3.62 15.19 9.15
C SER A 79 -2.77 13.95 8.93
N MET A 80 -2.11 13.48 9.98
CA MET A 80 -1.25 12.29 9.91
C MET A 80 -1.58 11.32 11.04
N LEU A 81 -1.70 10.05 10.68
CA LEU A 81 -1.76 8.94 11.62
C LEU A 81 -0.42 8.20 11.55
N PHE A 82 0.21 8.06 12.70
CA PHE A 82 1.50 7.40 12.87
C PHE A 82 1.33 5.91 13.12
N GLN A 83 2.35 5.14 12.84
CA GLN A 83 2.37 3.68 13.02
C GLN A 83 2.10 3.26 14.48
N ASP A 84 2.59 4.02 15.45
CA ASP A 84 2.38 3.82 16.89
C ASP A 84 1.08 4.45 17.42
N LEU A 85 0.20 4.89 16.50
CA LEU A 85 -1.06 5.62 16.75
C LEU A 85 -0.88 6.96 17.48
N ALA A 86 0.18 7.13 18.25
CA ALA A 86 0.50 8.31 19.05
C ALA A 86 -0.70 8.83 19.89
N LEU A 87 -1.54 7.92 20.41
CA LEU A 87 -2.63 8.27 21.31
C LEU A 87 -2.08 8.71 22.67
N PHE A 88 -2.70 9.72 23.27
CA PHE A 88 -2.33 10.23 24.57
C PHE A 88 -2.87 9.31 25.67
N PRO A 89 -2.03 8.52 26.38
CA PRO A 89 -2.51 7.48 27.28
C PRO A 89 -3.17 8.04 28.55
N HIS A 90 -2.85 9.27 28.91
CA HIS A 90 -3.43 9.97 30.07
C HIS A 90 -4.77 10.65 29.79
N LEU A 91 -5.18 10.72 28.54
CA LEU A 91 -6.45 11.28 28.07
C LEU A 91 -7.47 10.15 27.81
N ASN A 92 -8.76 10.45 27.92
CA ASN A 92 -9.83 9.56 27.47
C ASN A 92 -10.03 9.65 25.94
N VAL A 93 -10.97 8.88 25.40
CA VAL A 93 -11.28 8.88 23.96
C VAL A 93 -11.73 10.25 23.48
N PHE A 94 -12.67 10.89 24.20
CA PHE A 94 -13.15 12.22 23.86
C PHE A 94 -12.01 13.24 23.76
N GLU A 95 -11.18 13.29 24.78
CA GLU A 95 -10.04 14.21 24.86
C GLU A 95 -9.01 13.98 23.77
N ASN A 96 -8.72 12.71 23.43
CA ASN A 96 -7.83 12.37 22.32
C ASN A 96 -8.37 12.89 20.98
N VAL A 97 -9.65 12.67 20.69
CA VAL A 97 -10.27 13.13 19.45
C VAL A 97 -10.42 14.65 19.43
N ALA A 98 -10.83 15.25 20.55
CA ALA A 98 -11.01 16.70 20.69
C ALA A 98 -9.72 17.52 20.59
N PHE A 99 -8.55 16.89 20.78
CA PHE A 99 -7.29 17.59 20.93
C PHE A 99 -7.01 18.60 19.80
N GLY A 100 -7.14 18.20 18.56
CA GLY A 100 -6.91 19.06 17.39
C GLY A 100 -7.94 20.19 17.26
N LEU A 101 -9.18 19.97 17.68
CA LEU A 101 -10.24 20.98 17.67
C LEU A 101 -10.03 22.06 18.73
N ARG A 102 -9.58 21.67 19.93
CA ARG A 102 -9.25 22.60 21.00
C ARG A 102 -8.11 23.54 20.65
N LEU A 103 -7.12 23.07 19.89
CA LEU A 103 -6.05 23.93 19.35
C LEU A 103 -6.61 25.01 18.39
N LYS A 104 -7.73 24.75 17.70
CA LYS A 104 -8.45 25.73 16.88
C LYS A 104 -9.30 26.69 17.70
N ARG A 105 -9.38 26.53 19.03
CA ARG A 105 -10.17 27.36 19.98
C ARG A 105 -11.66 27.40 19.63
N LEU A 106 -12.23 26.28 19.20
CA LEU A 106 -13.65 26.15 18.95
C LEU A 106 -14.43 26.13 20.28
N PRO A 107 -15.71 26.59 20.30
CA PRO A 107 -16.60 26.45 21.46
C PRO A 107 -16.77 24.97 21.85
N GLU A 108 -16.84 24.65 23.14
CA GLU A 108 -16.87 23.26 23.63
C GLU A 108 -18.09 22.47 23.12
N GLU A 109 -19.22 23.14 22.91
CA GLU A 109 -20.40 22.51 22.30
C GLU A 109 -20.12 22.04 20.86
N GLU A 110 -19.44 22.87 20.08
CA GLU A 110 -19.00 22.51 18.72
C GLU A 110 -17.98 21.39 18.73
N VAL A 111 -17.02 21.43 19.67
CA VAL A 111 -16.03 20.34 19.86
C VAL A 111 -16.76 19.03 20.15
N ARG A 112 -17.73 19.03 21.08
CA ARG A 112 -18.50 17.83 21.42
C ARG A 112 -19.25 17.27 20.22
N ARG A 113 -19.91 18.13 19.45
CA ARG A 113 -20.65 17.73 18.24
C ARG A 113 -19.73 17.07 17.20
N GLN A 114 -18.58 17.69 16.95
CA GLN A 114 -17.62 17.16 15.97
C GLN A 114 -16.95 15.86 16.44
N VAL A 115 -16.67 15.72 17.73
CA VAL A 115 -16.13 14.47 18.29
C VAL A 115 -17.14 13.34 18.17
N MET A 116 -18.41 13.57 18.49
CA MET A 116 -19.46 12.57 18.33
C MET A 116 -19.56 12.12 16.87
N TRP A 117 -19.65 13.08 15.94
CA TRP A 117 -19.65 12.80 14.51
C TRP A 117 -18.43 11.95 14.07
N ALA A 118 -17.22 12.29 14.54
CA ALA A 118 -16.02 11.57 14.17
C ALA A 118 -15.99 10.13 14.74
N LEU A 119 -16.50 9.90 15.94
CA LEU A 119 -16.61 8.57 16.54
C LEU A 119 -17.65 7.71 15.81
N GLU A 120 -18.82 8.25 15.50
CA GLU A 120 -19.83 7.58 14.68
C GLU A 120 -19.28 7.19 13.30
N LEU A 121 -18.49 8.08 12.68
CA LEU A 121 -17.87 7.86 11.38
C LEU A 121 -16.97 6.63 11.34
N VAL A 122 -16.26 6.36 12.46
CA VAL A 122 -15.40 5.19 12.62
C VAL A 122 -16.08 4.03 13.36
N ARG A 123 -17.43 4.03 13.44
CA ARG A 123 -18.24 2.99 14.08
C ARG A 123 -17.91 2.73 15.56
N LEU A 124 -17.58 3.79 16.29
CA LEU A 124 -17.50 3.78 17.74
C LEU A 124 -18.71 4.56 18.31
N GLU A 125 -19.57 3.86 19.05
CA GLU A 125 -20.75 4.47 19.68
C GLU A 125 -20.31 5.52 20.72
N PRO A 126 -20.60 6.85 20.52
CA PRO A 126 -20.06 7.89 21.37
C PRO A 126 -20.40 7.72 22.86
N GLN A 127 -21.65 7.37 23.19
CA GLN A 127 -22.13 7.21 24.57
C GLN A 127 -21.36 6.10 25.31
N GLN A 128 -20.93 5.08 24.59
CA GLN A 128 -20.22 3.94 25.15
C GLN A 128 -18.72 4.20 25.29
N PHE A 129 -18.11 4.96 24.38
CA PHE A 129 -16.66 5.03 24.25
C PHE A 129 -16.02 6.34 24.71
N MET A 130 -16.72 7.48 24.66
CA MET A 130 -16.10 8.80 24.92
C MET A 130 -15.33 8.89 26.24
N GLU A 131 -15.88 8.32 27.32
CA GLU A 131 -15.27 8.40 28.66
C GLU A 131 -14.22 7.32 28.94
N ARG A 132 -14.06 6.32 28.04
CA ARG A 132 -13.07 5.25 28.24
C ARG A 132 -11.65 5.78 28.10
N ARG A 133 -10.77 5.20 28.91
CA ARG A 133 -9.32 5.40 28.78
C ARG A 133 -8.78 4.53 27.67
N ILE A 134 -7.68 4.96 27.02
CA ILE A 134 -7.09 4.26 25.88
C ILE A 134 -6.72 2.81 26.20
N TYR A 135 -6.21 2.53 27.40
CA TYR A 135 -5.85 1.17 27.83
C TYR A 135 -7.06 0.22 28.04
N GLN A 136 -8.29 0.73 28.04
CA GLN A 136 -9.53 -0.07 28.13
C GLN A 136 -10.05 -0.51 26.74
N LEU A 137 -9.35 -0.14 25.67
CA LEU A 137 -9.72 -0.40 24.30
C LEU A 137 -8.91 -1.54 23.70
N SER A 138 -9.54 -2.36 22.84
CA SER A 138 -8.80 -3.28 21.98
C SER A 138 -7.94 -2.54 20.96
N GLY A 139 -6.94 -3.22 20.35
CA GLY A 139 -6.07 -2.62 19.34
C GLY A 139 -6.86 -2.00 18.17
N GLY A 140 -7.86 -2.70 17.64
CA GLY A 140 -8.72 -2.17 16.57
C GLY A 140 -9.55 -0.95 17.02
N GLN A 141 -10.02 -0.91 18.29
CA GLN A 141 -10.71 0.26 18.81
C GLN A 141 -9.77 1.45 18.98
N GLN A 142 -8.52 1.23 19.43
CA GLN A 142 -7.51 2.28 19.52
C GLN A 142 -7.21 2.88 18.13
N GLN A 143 -7.15 2.06 17.09
CA GLN A 143 -6.96 2.54 15.72
C GLN A 143 -8.14 3.36 15.21
N ARG A 144 -9.36 2.94 15.51
CA ARG A 144 -10.55 3.74 15.20
C ARG A 144 -10.51 5.09 15.91
N VAL A 145 -10.08 5.15 17.18
CA VAL A 145 -9.90 6.42 17.90
C VAL A 145 -8.83 7.29 17.24
N ALA A 146 -7.70 6.70 16.84
CA ALA A 146 -6.63 7.43 16.15
C ALA A 146 -7.09 7.95 14.77
N LEU A 147 -7.87 7.15 14.04
CA LEU A 147 -8.48 7.57 12.77
C LEU A 147 -9.52 8.68 12.99
N ALA A 148 -10.39 8.57 14.00
CA ALA A 148 -11.34 9.63 14.37
C ALA A 148 -10.62 10.94 14.70
N ARG A 149 -9.53 10.88 15.48
CA ARG A 149 -8.69 12.04 15.81
C ARG A 149 -8.09 12.70 14.56
N ALA A 150 -7.69 11.88 13.57
CA ALA A 150 -7.15 12.37 12.32
C ALA A 150 -8.23 13.01 11.43
N LEU A 151 -9.45 12.48 11.43
CA LEU A 151 -10.55 12.90 10.58
C LEU A 151 -11.38 14.06 11.16
N VAL A 152 -11.43 14.21 12.49
CA VAL A 152 -12.28 15.23 13.17
C VAL A 152 -11.94 16.65 12.75
N VAL A 153 -10.69 16.90 12.38
CA VAL A 153 -10.24 18.21 11.92
C VAL A 153 -10.59 18.49 10.44
N GLN A 154 -11.23 17.53 9.77
CA GLN A 154 -11.63 17.53 8.36
C GLN A 154 -10.44 17.89 7.42
N PRO A 155 -9.41 17.06 7.39
CA PRO A 155 -8.22 17.35 6.62
C PRO A 155 -8.51 17.29 5.11
N GLU A 156 -7.80 18.09 4.34
CA GLU A 156 -7.83 18.01 2.87
C GLU A 156 -6.90 16.93 2.34
N VAL A 157 -5.85 16.59 3.12
CA VAL A 157 -4.92 15.49 2.85
C VAL A 157 -4.75 14.66 4.12
N LEU A 158 -4.99 13.36 4.02
CA LEU A 158 -4.79 12.39 5.09
C LEU A 158 -3.56 11.54 4.78
N LEU A 159 -2.63 11.50 5.71
CA LEU A 159 -1.39 10.74 5.64
C LEU A 159 -1.44 9.59 6.64
N LEU A 160 -1.29 8.34 6.20
CA LEU A 160 -1.32 7.15 7.04
C LEU A 160 0.00 6.38 6.92
N ASP A 161 0.72 6.22 8.03
CA ASP A 161 2.01 5.51 8.09
C ASP A 161 1.80 4.13 8.74
N GLU A 162 1.66 3.07 7.93
CA GLU A 162 1.39 1.68 8.33
C GLU A 162 0.27 1.55 9.38
N PRO A 163 -0.93 2.15 9.14
CA PRO A 163 -1.93 2.37 10.19
C PRO A 163 -2.51 1.07 10.77
N PHE A 164 -2.42 -0.05 10.04
CA PHE A 164 -3.02 -1.33 10.43
C PHE A 164 -1.98 -2.44 10.62
N SER A 165 -0.72 -2.06 10.85
CA SER A 165 0.29 -3.00 11.33
C SER A 165 -0.07 -3.51 12.74
N HIS A 166 0.22 -4.78 13.01
CA HIS A 166 -0.02 -5.43 14.31
C HIS A 166 -1.49 -5.69 14.70
N ILE A 167 -2.39 -5.80 13.71
CA ILE A 167 -3.77 -6.23 13.93
C ILE A 167 -4.03 -7.57 13.25
N ASP A 168 -4.98 -8.33 13.84
CA ASP A 168 -5.52 -9.55 13.24
C ASP A 168 -6.09 -9.28 11.85
N LEU A 169 -5.94 -10.26 10.95
CA LEU A 169 -6.29 -10.15 9.54
C LEU A 169 -7.75 -9.75 9.31
N ASP A 170 -8.68 -10.36 10.06
CA ASP A 170 -10.11 -10.09 9.89
C ASP A 170 -10.47 -8.64 10.25
N ILE A 171 -9.92 -8.15 11.36
CA ILE A 171 -10.12 -6.75 11.81
C ILE A 171 -9.45 -5.78 10.82
N LYS A 172 -8.27 -6.14 10.31
CA LYS A 172 -7.56 -5.34 9.31
C LYS A 172 -8.38 -5.19 8.03
N ASN A 173 -8.90 -6.28 7.48
CA ASN A 173 -9.72 -6.25 6.28
C ASN A 173 -10.95 -5.35 6.44
N GLN A 174 -11.63 -5.46 7.59
CA GLN A 174 -12.76 -4.59 7.90
C GLN A 174 -12.37 -3.11 7.96
N LEU A 175 -11.24 -2.78 8.59
CA LEU A 175 -10.77 -1.39 8.71
C LEU A 175 -10.34 -0.81 7.36
N LEU A 176 -9.76 -1.62 6.46
CA LEU A 176 -9.41 -1.21 5.10
C LEU A 176 -10.66 -0.87 4.28
N GLU A 177 -11.68 -1.74 4.32
CA GLU A 177 -12.97 -1.49 3.66
C GLU A 177 -13.62 -0.21 4.19
N GLU A 178 -13.67 -0.04 5.52
CA GLU A 178 -14.20 1.18 6.14
C GLU A 178 -13.42 2.43 5.72
N LEU A 179 -12.10 2.37 5.71
CA LEU A 179 -11.26 3.50 5.26
C LEU A 179 -11.57 3.87 3.81
N LYS A 180 -11.75 2.88 2.92
CA LYS A 180 -12.11 3.11 1.52
C LYS A 180 -13.49 3.77 1.39
N ILE A 181 -14.48 3.32 2.15
CA ILE A 181 -15.81 3.93 2.20
C ILE A 181 -15.71 5.40 2.67
N LEU A 182 -14.93 5.65 3.73
CA LEU A 182 -14.72 7.00 4.26
C LEU A 182 -14.01 7.91 3.28
N HIS A 183 -12.97 7.41 2.60
CA HIS A 183 -12.25 8.13 1.57
C HIS A 183 -13.20 8.56 0.44
N ASN A 184 -13.98 7.64 -0.09
CA ASN A 184 -14.97 7.91 -1.15
C ASN A 184 -16.05 8.91 -0.71
N LYS A 185 -16.52 8.81 0.55
CA LYS A 185 -17.57 9.68 1.09
C LYS A 185 -17.10 11.11 1.37
N LEU A 186 -15.89 11.26 1.91
CA LEU A 186 -15.37 12.56 2.37
C LEU A 186 -14.52 13.26 1.32
N GLY A 187 -13.95 12.54 0.34
CA GLY A 187 -13.20 13.05 -0.80
C GLY A 187 -11.89 13.76 -0.43
N PHE A 188 -11.26 13.40 0.67
CA PHE A 188 -9.90 13.87 0.99
C PHE A 188 -8.88 13.15 0.12
N THR A 189 -7.72 13.77 -0.10
CA THR A 189 -6.59 13.09 -0.73
C THR A 189 -5.93 12.17 0.29
N LEU A 190 -5.73 10.90 -0.07
CA LEU A 190 -5.14 9.89 0.81
C LEU A 190 -3.73 9.52 0.33
N ILE A 191 -2.75 9.58 1.24
CA ILE A 191 -1.43 8.98 1.03
C ILE A 191 -1.23 7.92 2.11
N TYR A 192 -1.23 6.67 1.69
CA TYR A 192 -1.18 5.51 2.55
C TYR A 192 0.16 4.79 2.38
N VAL A 193 0.89 4.58 3.45
CA VAL A 193 2.16 3.82 3.46
C VAL A 193 1.93 2.43 4.00
N THR A 194 2.41 1.43 3.29
CA THR A 194 2.40 0.03 3.73
C THR A 194 3.53 -0.78 3.10
N HIS A 195 3.80 -1.96 3.65
CA HIS A 195 4.59 -3.01 3.02
C HIS A 195 3.72 -4.18 2.52
N ASP A 196 2.41 -4.14 2.78
CA ASP A 196 1.44 -5.18 2.42
C ASP A 196 0.81 -4.89 1.05
N ARG A 197 0.94 -5.86 0.13
CA ARG A 197 0.41 -5.76 -1.23
C ARG A 197 -1.12 -5.77 -1.28
N PHE A 198 -1.76 -6.51 -0.37
CA PHE A 198 -3.22 -6.58 -0.30
C PHE A 198 -3.81 -5.23 0.12
N GLU A 199 -3.22 -4.59 1.14
CA GLU A 199 -3.61 -3.23 1.53
C GLU A 199 -3.47 -2.26 0.36
N ALA A 200 -2.36 -2.37 -0.41
CA ALA A 200 -2.11 -1.49 -1.54
C ALA A 200 -3.15 -1.64 -2.67
N VAL A 201 -3.62 -2.86 -2.92
CA VAL A 201 -4.66 -3.14 -3.92
C VAL A 201 -6.03 -2.69 -3.43
N GLU A 202 -6.33 -2.89 -2.15
CA GLU A 202 -7.65 -2.60 -1.56
C GLU A 202 -7.92 -1.10 -1.46
N VAL A 203 -6.93 -0.31 -1.03
CA VAL A 203 -7.10 1.11 -0.71
C VAL A 203 -6.70 2.04 -1.87
N GLY A 204 -5.73 1.62 -2.70
CA GLY A 204 -5.07 2.49 -3.66
C GLY A 204 -5.78 2.61 -5.01
N ASP A 205 -6.06 3.83 -5.45
CA ASP A 205 -6.34 4.11 -6.87
C ASP A 205 -5.07 3.92 -7.71
N ARG A 206 -3.93 4.35 -7.15
CA ARG A 206 -2.60 4.13 -7.69
C ARG A 206 -1.62 3.68 -6.60
N VAL A 207 -0.61 2.94 -7.02
CA VAL A 207 0.48 2.46 -6.18
C VAL A 207 1.79 3.03 -6.69
N SER A 208 2.60 3.58 -5.76
CA SER A 208 3.98 3.99 -5.98
C SER A 208 4.89 2.99 -5.28
N LEU A 209 5.55 2.13 -6.05
CA LEU A 209 6.49 1.15 -5.49
C LEU A 209 7.87 1.78 -5.29
N MET A 210 8.36 1.73 -4.04
CA MET A 210 9.66 2.28 -3.65
C MET A 210 10.70 1.21 -3.35
N ARG A 211 11.95 1.47 -3.71
CA ARG A 211 13.13 0.67 -3.34
C ARG A 211 14.32 1.59 -3.09
N ALA A 212 15.02 1.41 -1.98
CA ALA A 212 16.28 2.10 -1.65
C ALA A 212 16.28 3.64 -1.84
N GLY A 213 15.17 4.28 -1.43
CA GLY A 213 14.99 5.74 -1.49
C GLY A 213 14.53 6.27 -2.84
N GLU A 214 14.17 5.41 -3.78
CA GLU A 214 13.74 5.78 -5.14
C GLU A 214 12.35 5.22 -5.45
N ILE A 215 11.61 5.87 -6.34
CA ILE A 215 10.38 5.34 -6.92
C ILE A 215 10.74 4.49 -8.14
N VAL A 216 10.38 3.21 -8.10
CA VAL A 216 10.65 2.27 -9.19
C VAL A 216 9.56 2.31 -10.25
N GLN A 217 8.29 2.28 -9.82
CA GLN A 217 7.14 2.34 -10.72
C GLN A 217 5.95 2.98 -10.00
N VAL A 218 5.13 3.72 -10.76
CA VAL A 218 3.83 4.25 -10.32
C VAL A 218 2.79 3.87 -11.34
N GLY A 219 1.64 3.39 -10.90
CA GLY A 219 0.53 3.03 -11.78
C GLY A 219 -0.66 2.46 -11.00
N LYS A 220 -1.71 2.03 -11.71
CA LYS A 220 -2.78 1.26 -11.10
C LYS A 220 -2.24 -0.09 -10.61
N PRO A 221 -2.80 -0.69 -9.54
CA PRO A 221 -2.37 -2.00 -9.06
C PRO A 221 -2.23 -3.06 -10.16
N VAL A 222 -3.22 -3.15 -11.04
CA VAL A 222 -3.23 -4.09 -12.18
C VAL A 222 -2.07 -3.87 -13.17
N ASP A 223 -1.63 -2.61 -13.35
CA ASP A 223 -0.51 -2.30 -14.25
C ASP A 223 0.83 -2.74 -13.67
N LEU A 224 1.03 -2.59 -12.34
CA LEU A 224 2.24 -3.09 -11.68
C LEU A 224 2.32 -4.62 -11.72
N TYR A 225 1.15 -5.29 -11.63
CA TYR A 225 1.05 -6.74 -11.70
C TYR A 225 1.30 -7.28 -13.10
N LYS A 226 0.58 -6.78 -14.10
CA LYS A 226 0.62 -7.29 -15.48
C LYS A 226 1.75 -6.72 -16.33
N ARG A 227 2.22 -5.49 -16.01
CA ARG A 227 3.25 -4.77 -16.78
C ARG A 227 4.36 -4.24 -15.87
N PRO A 228 5.07 -5.12 -15.15
CA PRO A 228 6.15 -4.70 -14.27
C PRO A 228 7.28 -4.06 -15.07
N ARG A 229 7.83 -2.95 -14.57
CA ARG A 229 8.92 -2.23 -15.23
C ARG A 229 10.23 -3.03 -15.25
N ASN A 230 10.47 -3.82 -14.23
CA ASN A 230 11.67 -4.65 -14.07
C ASN A 230 11.37 -5.89 -13.21
N ARG A 231 12.38 -6.75 -13.07
CA ARG A 231 12.31 -7.97 -12.27
C ARG A 231 11.86 -7.72 -10.83
N PHE A 232 12.39 -6.68 -10.17
CA PHE A 232 12.01 -6.36 -8.80
C PHE A 232 10.51 -6.09 -8.65
N VAL A 233 9.91 -5.32 -9.56
CA VAL A 233 8.46 -5.04 -9.53
C VAL A 233 7.67 -6.33 -9.73
N ALA A 234 8.09 -7.19 -10.66
CA ALA A 234 7.44 -8.48 -10.93
C ALA A 234 7.41 -9.38 -9.69
N GLU A 235 8.55 -9.50 -9.00
CA GLU A 235 8.72 -10.32 -7.78
C GLU A 235 7.97 -9.72 -6.58
N PHE A 236 8.07 -8.40 -6.41
CA PHE A 236 7.51 -7.73 -5.24
C PHE A 236 5.98 -7.64 -5.28
N PHE A 237 5.39 -7.43 -6.46
CA PHE A 237 3.94 -7.16 -6.57
C PHE A 237 3.07 -8.41 -6.69
N GLY A 238 3.67 -9.61 -6.83
CA GLY A 238 2.94 -10.87 -6.86
C GLY A 238 3.84 -12.05 -7.17
N GLU A 239 3.33 -13.27 -7.03
CA GLU A 239 4.04 -14.44 -7.53
C GLU A 239 4.20 -14.34 -9.05
N ALA A 240 5.35 -14.76 -9.55
CA ALA A 240 5.66 -14.75 -10.97
C ALA A 240 6.66 -15.85 -11.33
N ASN A 241 6.49 -16.42 -12.51
CA ASN A 241 7.54 -17.19 -13.18
C ASN A 241 8.47 -16.20 -13.87
N ILE A 242 9.70 -16.11 -13.42
CA ILE A 242 10.72 -15.23 -14.00
C ILE A 242 11.84 -16.09 -14.53
N ILE A 243 11.89 -16.19 -15.84
CA ILE A 243 12.84 -17.06 -16.55
C ILE A 243 13.69 -16.23 -17.52
N PRO A 244 14.91 -16.66 -17.83
CA PRO A 244 15.69 -16.01 -18.88
C PRO A 244 14.90 -15.96 -20.20
N ALA A 245 14.85 -14.79 -20.84
CA ALA A 245 14.11 -14.61 -22.08
C ALA A 245 14.60 -15.55 -23.20
N SER A 246 15.86 -15.99 -23.15
CA SER A 246 16.46 -16.95 -24.07
C SER A 246 15.78 -18.33 -24.05
N LEU A 247 15.13 -18.72 -22.96
CA LEU A 247 14.38 -19.99 -22.88
C LEU A 247 13.13 -20.02 -23.77
N LEU A 248 12.64 -18.86 -24.19
CA LEU A 248 11.49 -18.75 -25.10
C LEU A 248 11.88 -18.73 -26.58
N GLY A 249 13.17 -18.92 -26.86
CA GLY A 249 13.73 -18.82 -28.20
C GLY A 249 14.12 -17.37 -28.58
N GLY A 250 15.11 -17.25 -29.45
CA GLY A 250 15.60 -15.95 -29.93
C GLY A 250 16.79 -15.38 -29.13
N THR A 251 17.17 -14.15 -29.50
CA THR A 251 18.36 -13.45 -28.97
C THR A 251 18.01 -12.38 -27.93
N ARG A 252 16.77 -12.38 -27.40
CA ARG A 252 16.29 -11.36 -26.48
C ARG A 252 17.01 -11.49 -25.13
N LYS A 253 17.60 -10.39 -24.66
CA LYS A 253 18.23 -10.28 -23.33
C LYS A 253 17.16 -9.96 -22.26
N GLY A 254 17.50 -10.22 -20.99
CA GLY A 254 16.63 -9.98 -19.86
C GLY A 254 15.78 -11.19 -19.48
N TYR A 255 14.64 -10.93 -18.88
CA TYR A 255 13.78 -11.95 -18.31
C TYR A 255 12.38 -11.89 -18.92
N ALA A 256 11.76 -13.06 -19.07
CA ALA A 256 10.33 -13.22 -19.34
C ALA A 256 9.60 -13.44 -18.02
N VAL A 257 8.54 -12.69 -17.81
CA VAL A 257 7.66 -12.76 -16.64
C VAL A 257 6.32 -13.33 -17.09
N VAL A 258 5.89 -14.40 -16.44
CA VAL A 258 4.59 -15.05 -16.65
C VAL A 258 3.93 -15.26 -15.30
N ARG A 259 2.66 -14.91 -15.17
CA ARG A 259 1.93 -15.11 -13.92
C ARG A 259 1.52 -16.58 -13.78
N PRO A 260 1.45 -17.12 -12.53
CA PRO A 260 1.07 -18.53 -12.32
C PRO A 260 -0.30 -18.90 -12.90
N GLU A 261 -1.26 -17.99 -12.90
CA GLU A 261 -2.60 -18.18 -13.48
C GLU A 261 -2.61 -18.23 -15.01
N ASP A 262 -1.56 -17.73 -15.66
CA ASP A 262 -1.43 -17.75 -17.12
C ASP A 262 -0.68 -19.02 -17.61
N VAL A 263 -0.19 -19.86 -16.68
CA VAL A 263 0.45 -21.15 -16.99
C VAL A 263 -0.62 -22.23 -17.06
N VAL A 264 -0.74 -22.87 -18.21
CA VAL A 264 -1.71 -23.93 -18.47
C VAL A 264 -1.01 -25.29 -18.50
N ILE A 265 -1.56 -26.27 -17.77
CA ILE A 265 -1.12 -27.67 -17.84
C ILE A 265 -1.89 -28.33 -18.98
N GLY A 266 -1.15 -29.03 -19.86
CA GLY A 266 -1.66 -29.61 -21.10
C GLY A 266 -1.22 -28.83 -22.33
N ASN A 267 -2.07 -28.74 -23.35
CA ASN A 267 -1.73 -28.06 -24.59
C ASN A 267 -1.71 -26.54 -24.46
N SER A 268 -0.52 -25.94 -24.55
CA SER A 268 -0.33 -24.50 -24.68
C SER A 268 -0.04 -24.14 -26.13
N PRO A 269 -0.64 -23.07 -26.68
CA PRO A 269 -0.52 -22.76 -28.12
C PRO A 269 0.85 -22.18 -28.52
N THR A 270 1.55 -21.45 -27.67
CA THR A 270 2.78 -20.73 -28.06
C THR A 270 4.05 -21.32 -27.48
N TYR A 271 4.24 -21.27 -26.18
CA TYR A 271 5.43 -21.77 -25.49
C TYR A 271 5.10 -23.07 -24.78
N LYS A 272 5.82 -24.15 -25.10
CA LYS A 272 5.59 -25.48 -24.55
C LYS A 272 6.78 -25.99 -23.80
N PHE A 273 6.54 -26.57 -22.65
CA PHE A 273 7.55 -27.18 -21.79
C PHE A 273 7.06 -28.56 -21.34
N LYS A 274 8.00 -29.39 -20.96
CA LYS A 274 7.74 -30.67 -20.28
C LYS A 274 8.50 -30.69 -18.98
N GLY A 275 7.84 -31.03 -17.89
CA GLY A 275 8.47 -31.03 -16.57
C GLY A 275 7.81 -32.01 -15.60
N GLN A 276 8.45 -32.20 -14.47
CA GLN A 276 7.96 -33.04 -13.39
C GLN A 276 7.34 -32.18 -12.29
N VAL A 277 6.15 -32.53 -11.84
CA VAL A 277 5.50 -31.92 -10.68
C VAL A 277 6.29 -32.30 -9.41
N ILE A 278 6.78 -31.29 -8.71
CA ILE A 278 7.61 -31.46 -7.52
C ILE A 278 6.88 -31.09 -6.22
N ASP A 279 5.86 -30.22 -6.30
CA ASP A 279 5.04 -29.83 -5.15
C ASP A 279 3.63 -29.42 -5.59
N ILE A 280 2.65 -29.65 -4.69
CA ILE A 280 1.25 -29.19 -4.85
C ILE A 280 0.79 -28.63 -3.52
N THR A 281 0.44 -27.34 -3.50
CA THR A 281 -0.06 -26.65 -2.33
C THR A 281 -1.53 -26.26 -2.54
N PHE A 282 -2.42 -26.60 -1.59
CA PHE A 282 -3.81 -26.16 -1.59
C PHE A 282 -3.93 -24.69 -1.17
N LEU A 283 -4.52 -23.84 -2.02
CA LEU A 283 -4.75 -22.42 -1.79
C LEU A 283 -6.23 -22.06 -1.93
N TRP A 284 -7.08 -22.67 -1.10
CA TRP A 284 -8.54 -22.43 -0.95
C TRP A 284 -9.34 -22.59 -2.25
N HIS A 285 -9.07 -21.82 -3.29
CA HIS A 285 -9.83 -21.78 -4.55
C HIS A 285 -9.11 -22.47 -5.71
N TYR A 286 -7.83 -22.79 -5.56
CA TYR A 286 -7.00 -23.43 -6.59
C TYR A 286 -5.84 -24.20 -5.96
N LEU A 287 -5.22 -25.05 -6.75
CA LEU A 287 -3.95 -25.69 -6.41
C LEU A 287 -2.79 -24.89 -7.01
N LYS A 288 -1.79 -24.60 -6.20
CA LYS A 288 -0.50 -24.13 -6.71
C LYS A 288 0.35 -25.36 -6.97
N VAL A 289 0.73 -25.55 -8.24
CA VAL A 289 1.57 -26.65 -8.71
C VAL A 289 2.95 -26.10 -9.04
N GLU A 290 3.99 -26.69 -8.47
CA GLU A 290 5.38 -26.39 -8.82
C GLU A 290 5.92 -27.47 -9.75
N ILE A 291 6.43 -27.07 -10.93
CA ILE A 291 6.86 -27.95 -12.00
C ILE A 291 8.33 -27.67 -12.29
N GLN A 292 9.18 -28.67 -12.15
CA GLN A 292 10.59 -28.57 -12.50
C GLN A 292 10.79 -28.88 -14.00
N SER A 293 11.33 -27.91 -14.73
CA SER A 293 11.61 -28.03 -16.16
C SER A 293 12.85 -27.23 -16.55
N ASN A 294 13.76 -27.79 -17.34
CA ASN A 294 14.95 -27.13 -17.87
C ASN A 294 15.80 -26.38 -16.80
N GLY A 295 15.90 -26.94 -15.58
CA GLY A 295 16.64 -26.32 -14.48
C GLY A 295 15.93 -25.16 -13.77
N HIS A 296 14.67 -24.89 -14.11
CA HIS A 296 13.82 -23.86 -13.50
C HIS A 296 12.60 -24.50 -12.85
N ILE A 297 12.05 -23.82 -11.83
CA ILE A 297 10.77 -24.17 -11.20
C ILE A 297 9.71 -23.20 -11.74
N PHE A 298 8.69 -23.76 -12.37
CA PHE A 298 7.52 -23.05 -12.81
C PHE A 298 6.36 -23.24 -11.83
N LYS A 299 5.60 -22.19 -11.59
CA LYS A 299 4.38 -22.21 -10.79
C LYS A 299 3.18 -22.07 -11.69
N ALA A 300 2.19 -22.91 -11.49
CA ALA A 300 0.89 -22.86 -12.16
C ALA A 300 -0.23 -22.85 -11.12
N TYR A 301 -1.30 -22.10 -11.38
CA TYR A 301 -2.52 -22.19 -10.61
C TYR A 301 -3.55 -22.98 -11.43
N VAL A 302 -4.02 -24.09 -10.87
CA VAL A 302 -4.97 -24.98 -11.52
C VAL A 302 -6.21 -25.21 -10.65
N ASP A 303 -7.31 -25.62 -11.27
CA ASP A 303 -8.54 -25.91 -10.56
C ASP A 303 -8.37 -27.07 -9.57
N LEU A 304 -9.14 -27.07 -8.50
CA LEU A 304 -9.09 -28.08 -7.44
C LEU A 304 -9.35 -29.50 -7.96
N GLU A 305 -10.13 -29.62 -9.04
CA GLU A 305 -10.51 -30.90 -9.64
C GLU A 305 -9.49 -31.40 -10.70
N THR A 306 -8.42 -30.63 -10.95
CA THR A 306 -7.38 -31.03 -11.92
C THR A 306 -6.72 -32.33 -11.47
N PRO A 307 -6.77 -33.41 -12.27
CA PRO A 307 -6.14 -34.68 -11.91
C PRO A 307 -4.61 -34.58 -12.07
N ILE A 308 -3.93 -34.25 -10.96
CA ILE A 308 -2.48 -34.05 -10.92
C ILE A 308 -1.90 -34.52 -9.59
N ALA A 309 -0.76 -35.18 -9.61
CA ALA A 309 -0.05 -35.65 -8.45
C ALA A 309 1.44 -35.29 -8.48
N VAL A 310 2.04 -35.22 -7.30
CA VAL A 310 3.52 -35.06 -7.19
C VAL A 310 4.21 -36.27 -7.83
N GLY A 311 5.17 -36.01 -8.69
CA GLY A 311 5.88 -37.02 -9.49
C GLY A 311 5.37 -37.13 -10.92
N ASP A 312 4.20 -36.62 -11.25
CA ASP A 312 3.67 -36.62 -12.61
C ASP A 312 4.57 -35.85 -13.56
N VAL A 313 4.70 -36.37 -14.79
CA VAL A 313 5.37 -35.68 -15.89
C VAL A 313 4.31 -35.05 -16.79
N VAL A 314 4.27 -33.73 -16.78
CA VAL A 314 3.22 -32.97 -17.49
C VAL A 314 3.80 -32.13 -18.61
N GLU A 315 2.99 -31.92 -19.65
CA GLU A 315 3.20 -30.84 -20.61
C GLU A 315 2.49 -29.60 -20.07
N PHE A 316 3.15 -28.46 -20.15
CA PHE A 316 2.59 -27.19 -19.69
C PHE A 316 3.14 -26.05 -20.55
N GLY A 317 2.58 -24.87 -20.39
CA GLY A 317 3.08 -23.71 -21.11
C GLY A 317 2.18 -22.48 -20.97
N PHE A 318 2.39 -21.48 -21.81
CA PHE A 318 1.70 -20.21 -21.78
C PHE A 318 1.69 -19.53 -23.15
N ASP A 319 0.77 -18.60 -23.36
CA ASP A 319 0.67 -17.85 -24.60
C ASP A 319 1.63 -16.65 -24.64
N ALA A 320 2.03 -16.28 -25.86
CA ALA A 320 2.90 -15.11 -26.07
C ALA A 320 2.29 -13.79 -25.57
N LYS A 321 0.96 -13.67 -25.58
CA LYS A 321 0.24 -12.49 -25.08
C LYS A 321 0.35 -12.31 -23.57
N ASP A 322 0.62 -13.40 -22.82
CA ASP A 322 0.68 -13.47 -21.37
C ASP A 322 2.14 -13.33 -20.85
N VAL A 323 3.09 -13.16 -21.77
CA VAL A 323 4.50 -12.96 -21.46
C VAL A 323 4.84 -11.47 -21.45
N TYR A 324 5.37 -10.99 -20.33
CA TYR A 324 5.93 -9.66 -20.23
C TYR A 324 7.46 -9.73 -20.09
N PHE A 325 8.16 -8.94 -20.89
CA PHE A 325 9.63 -8.94 -20.85
C PHE A 325 10.16 -7.78 -20.05
N VAL A 326 11.11 -8.05 -19.16
CA VAL A 326 11.72 -7.06 -18.27
C VAL A 326 13.25 -7.14 -18.33
N GLU A 327 13.87 -6.01 -18.03
CA GLU A 327 15.30 -5.94 -17.70
C GLU A 327 15.52 -6.19 -16.20
N GLU A 328 16.76 -6.26 -15.76
CA GLU A 328 17.12 -6.47 -14.34
C GLU A 328 16.56 -5.42 -13.37
#